data_2b734b5831a824b8d6283185a7c5defa
#
_entry.id   2b734b5831a824b8d6283185a7c5defa
#
_cell.length_a   1.000
_cell.length_b   1.000
_cell.length_c   1.000
_cell.angle_alpha   90.00
_cell.angle_beta   90.00
_cell.angle_gamma   90.00
#
_symmetry.space_group_name_H-M   'P 1'
#
loop_
_entity.id
_entity.type
_entity.pdbx_description
1 polymer ?
#
loop_
_entity_poly.entity_id
_entity_poly.type
_entity_poly.pdbx_seq_one_letter_code
_entity_poly.pdbx_strand_id
1 'polypeptide(L)'
;MQSTRAAAFATMLVAAAFVFAEAAHAGDDRHAARHFDVTNATLNSVTALAMAPAGTDEFRDIALGEPLQGGLNSITVDVPDGGCLRDVRVTFRDGHVLLYPRIDACRYHGLRLTPRDGNPERMTSR
;
A
#
# COMPACT_ATOMS: atom_id res chain seq x y z
N MET A 1 -17.45 83.78 7.34
CA MET A 1 -16.63 83.09 6.40
C MET A 1 -16.01 81.88 7.01
N GLN A 2 -16.71 80.86 7.06
CA GLN A 2 -16.21 79.59 7.59
C GLN A 2 -16.54 78.52 6.59
N SER A 3 -15.57 78.06 5.89
CA SER A 3 -15.74 76.93 5.04
C SER A 3 -15.44 75.67 5.86
N THR A 4 -16.47 75.02 6.21
CA THR A 4 -16.36 73.65 6.84
C THR A 4 -16.10 72.67 5.74
N ARG A 5 -14.93 72.11 5.76
CA ARG A 5 -14.59 71.02 4.91
C ARG A 5 -14.98 69.71 5.62
N ALA A 6 -16.00 69.12 5.11
CA ALA A 6 -16.32 67.76 5.51
C ALA A 6 -15.33 66.79 4.86
N ALA A 7 -14.51 66.17 5.66
CA ALA A 7 -13.67 65.13 5.19
C ALA A 7 -14.49 63.81 5.16
N ALA A 8 -14.69 63.33 3.97
CA ALA A 8 -15.28 62.02 3.78
C ALA A 8 -14.20 60.97 3.99
N PHE A 9 -14.31 60.24 5.05
CA PHE A 9 -13.49 59.04 5.25
C PHE A 9 -14.13 57.88 4.50
N ALA A 10 -13.52 57.56 3.40
CA ALA A 10 -13.84 56.31 2.71
C ALA A 10 -13.19 55.15 3.47
N THR A 11 -13.99 54.46 4.21
CA THR A 11 -13.57 53.18 4.81
C THR A 11 -13.55 52.13 3.72
N MET A 12 -12.38 51.82 3.23
CA MET A 12 -12.19 50.62 2.41
C MET A 12 -12.31 49.41 3.29
N LEU A 13 -13.41 48.71 3.15
CA LEU A 13 -13.53 47.35 3.67
C LEU A 13 -12.79 46.42 2.72
N VAL A 14 -11.60 46.02 3.09
CA VAL A 14 -10.91 44.95 2.41
C VAL A 14 -11.54 43.65 2.92
N ALA A 15 -12.45 43.11 2.15
CA ALA A 15 -12.91 41.76 2.37
C ALA A 15 -11.79 40.82 1.94
N ALA A 16 -11.03 40.34 2.90
CA ALA A 16 -10.11 39.24 2.67
C ALA A 16 -10.95 37.98 2.46
N ALA A 17 -11.14 37.63 1.21
CA ALA A 17 -11.69 36.33 0.88
C ALA A 17 -10.62 35.27 1.23
N PHE A 18 -10.77 34.65 2.36
CA PHE A 18 -10.00 33.46 2.65
C PHE A 18 -10.54 32.31 1.79
N VAL A 19 -9.86 32.07 0.70
CA VAL A 19 -10.08 30.87 -0.06
C VAL A 19 -9.45 29.74 0.75
N PHE A 20 -10.25 29.05 1.50
CA PHE A 20 -9.83 27.76 2.05
C PHE A 20 -9.77 26.79 0.89
N ALA A 21 -8.59 26.58 0.38
CA ALA A 21 -8.34 25.44 -0.46
C ALA A 21 -8.42 24.22 0.44
N GLU A 22 -9.59 23.66 0.58
CA GLU A 22 -9.72 22.32 1.12
C GLU A 22 -9.09 21.39 0.10
N ALA A 23 -7.91 20.94 0.42
CA ALA A 23 -7.34 19.82 -0.29
C ALA A 23 -8.26 18.63 0.00
N ALA A 24 -9.12 18.32 -0.94
CA ALA A 24 -9.96 17.16 -0.87
C ALA A 24 -9.06 15.92 -0.93
N HIS A 25 -8.83 15.30 0.18
CA HIS A 25 -8.15 14.01 0.26
C HIS A 25 -9.09 12.85 -0.05
N ALA A 26 -10.23 13.13 -0.64
CA ALA A 26 -11.18 12.13 -1.09
C ALA A 26 -10.59 11.33 -2.26
N GLY A 27 -9.88 10.27 -1.98
CA GLY A 27 -9.23 9.41 -2.96
C GLY A 27 -7.97 8.78 -2.44
N ASP A 28 -7.46 9.25 -1.32
CA ASP A 28 -6.28 8.70 -0.68
C ASP A 28 -6.53 7.32 -0.06
N ASP A 29 -7.78 6.93 0.10
CA ASP A 29 -8.16 5.60 0.53
C ASP A 29 -7.65 4.50 -0.41
N ARG A 30 -7.34 4.85 -1.66
CA ARG A 30 -6.69 3.93 -2.59
C ARG A 30 -5.23 3.66 -2.25
N HIS A 31 -4.64 4.55 -1.46
CA HIS A 31 -3.26 4.47 -1.00
C HIS A 31 -3.17 4.07 0.47
N ALA A 32 -4.32 3.89 1.13
CA ALA A 32 -4.34 3.34 2.46
C ALA A 32 -3.58 2.00 2.47
N ALA A 33 -2.74 1.82 3.47
CA ALA A 33 -2.00 0.59 3.64
C ALA A 33 -2.95 -0.60 3.55
N ARG A 34 -2.73 -1.45 2.58
CA ARG A 34 -3.51 -2.66 2.42
C ARG A 34 -2.83 -3.76 3.17
N HIS A 35 -3.64 -4.45 3.93
CA HIS A 35 -3.19 -5.63 4.65
C HIS A 35 -3.37 -6.86 3.77
N PHE A 36 -2.34 -7.68 3.75
CA PHE A 36 -2.31 -8.88 2.95
C PHE A 36 -1.73 -10.02 3.78
N ASP A 37 -2.43 -11.13 3.81
CA ASP A 37 -2.02 -12.28 4.61
C ASP A 37 -1.17 -13.22 3.77
N VAL A 38 -0.02 -13.58 4.31
CA VAL A 38 0.84 -14.60 3.71
C VAL A 38 0.86 -15.80 4.63
N THR A 39 0.39 -16.94 4.12
CA THR A 39 0.38 -18.20 4.84
C THR A 39 1.44 -19.14 4.26
N ASN A 40 2.35 -19.57 5.09
CA ASN A 40 3.39 -20.49 4.68
C ASN A 40 2.98 -21.96 4.90
N ALA A 41 2.45 -22.57 3.86
CA ALA A 41 2.07 -23.99 3.86
C ALA A 41 3.21 -24.93 3.45
N THR A 42 4.44 -24.41 3.35
CA THR A 42 5.63 -25.24 3.13
C THR A 42 6.24 -25.72 4.45
N LEU A 43 7.26 -26.53 4.38
CA LEU A 43 8.04 -26.94 5.56
C LEU A 43 9.25 -26.02 5.79
N ASN A 44 9.48 -25.07 4.90
CA ASN A 44 10.66 -24.20 4.92
C ASN A 44 10.29 -22.79 5.36
N SER A 45 11.11 -22.18 6.20
CA SER A 45 10.87 -20.83 6.66
C SER A 45 11.11 -19.79 5.55
N VAL A 46 10.25 -18.79 5.47
CA VAL A 46 10.44 -17.62 4.61
C VAL A 46 11.32 -16.60 5.34
N THR A 47 12.42 -16.23 4.73
CA THR A 47 13.38 -15.28 5.30
C THR A 47 13.26 -13.89 4.69
N ALA A 48 12.72 -13.79 3.48
CA ALA A 48 12.48 -12.50 2.84
C ALA A 48 11.25 -12.56 1.95
N LEU A 49 10.55 -11.44 1.89
CA LEU A 49 9.40 -11.22 1.05
C LEU A 49 9.54 -9.87 0.36
N ALA A 50 9.24 -9.82 -0.93
CA ALA A 50 9.25 -8.58 -1.68
C ALA A 50 8.09 -8.55 -2.68
N MET A 51 7.60 -7.37 -2.97
CA MET A 51 6.55 -7.14 -3.96
C MET A 51 6.97 -6.09 -4.96
N ALA A 52 6.57 -6.28 -6.21
CA ALA A 52 6.72 -5.32 -7.28
C ALA A 52 5.39 -5.12 -8.02
N PRO A 53 5.15 -3.97 -8.64
CA PRO A 53 4.09 -3.87 -9.63
C PRO A 53 4.28 -4.92 -10.72
N ALA A 54 3.21 -5.60 -11.11
CA ALA A 54 3.31 -6.71 -12.04
C ALA A 54 4.01 -6.33 -13.34
N GLY A 55 4.95 -7.16 -13.77
CA GLY A 55 5.74 -6.94 -14.98
C GLY A 55 6.92 -5.97 -14.82
N THR A 56 7.20 -5.51 -13.61
CA THR A 56 8.37 -4.70 -13.30
C THR A 56 9.36 -5.45 -12.44
N ASP A 57 10.61 -4.97 -12.39
CA ASP A 57 11.64 -5.49 -11.48
C ASP A 57 11.80 -4.61 -10.24
N GLU A 58 10.86 -3.72 -10.01
CA GLU A 58 10.90 -2.76 -8.90
C GLU A 58 10.41 -3.38 -7.59
N PHE A 59 11.12 -4.40 -7.13
CA PHE A 59 10.79 -5.07 -5.88
C PHE A 59 11.09 -4.20 -4.68
N ARG A 60 10.13 -4.13 -3.78
CA ARG A 60 10.28 -3.52 -2.46
C ARG A 60 10.19 -4.60 -1.41
N ASP A 61 11.14 -4.58 -0.51
CA ASP A 61 11.15 -5.51 0.61
C ASP A 61 10.00 -5.23 1.56
N ILE A 62 9.41 -6.32 2.04
CA ILE A 62 8.33 -6.27 3.02
C ILE A 62 8.88 -6.78 4.34
N ALA A 63 8.71 -5.96 5.37
CA ALA A 63 9.17 -6.33 6.70
C ALA A 63 8.35 -7.51 7.25
N LEU A 64 9.05 -8.60 7.55
CA LEU A 64 8.49 -9.77 8.22
C LEU A 64 8.68 -9.70 9.75
N GLY A 65 9.64 -8.90 10.21
CA GLY A 65 10.10 -8.94 11.59
C GLY A 65 10.94 -10.18 11.85
N GLU A 66 10.30 -11.32 11.95
CA GLU A 66 10.94 -12.63 12.11
C GLU A 66 10.69 -13.51 10.88
N PRO A 67 11.52 -14.52 10.62
CA PRO A 67 11.24 -15.48 9.57
C PRO A 67 9.85 -16.13 9.76
N LEU A 68 9.09 -16.21 8.67
CA LEU A 68 7.80 -16.85 8.69
C LEU A 68 7.98 -18.36 8.60
N GLN A 69 7.76 -19.04 9.71
CA GLN A 69 7.91 -20.48 9.79
C GLN A 69 6.89 -21.20 8.92
N GLY A 70 7.27 -22.39 8.44
CA GLY A 70 6.37 -23.29 7.74
C GLY A 70 5.31 -23.91 8.65
N GLY A 71 4.48 -24.76 8.09
CA GLY A 71 3.44 -25.46 8.83
C GLY A 71 2.18 -24.62 9.06
N LEU A 72 1.80 -23.83 8.08
CA LEU A 72 0.58 -23.00 8.07
C LEU A 72 0.66 -21.74 8.95
N ASN A 73 1.84 -21.30 9.32
CA ASN A 73 1.97 -20.00 9.97
C ASN A 73 1.65 -18.88 8.99
N SER A 74 1.02 -17.85 9.49
CA SER A 74 0.61 -16.69 8.69
C SER A 74 1.16 -15.41 9.30
N ILE A 75 1.38 -14.42 8.42
CA ILE A 75 1.69 -13.06 8.79
C ILE A 75 0.84 -12.11 7.95
N THR A 76 0.38 -11.04 8.56
CA THR A 76 -0.25 -9.94 7.84
C THR A 76 0.80 -8.89 7.53
N VAL A 77 0.94 -8.54 6.26
CA VAL A 77 1.91 -7.56 5.78
C VAL A 77 1.22 -6.37 5.15
N ASP A 78 1.91 -5.25 5.12
CA ASP A 78 1.46 -4.06 4.42
C ASP A 78 1.93 -4.13 2.96
N VAL A 79 0.99 -3.92 2.04
CA VAL A 79 1.29 -3.93 0.61
C VAL A 79 1.76 -2.54 0.19
N PRO A 80 2.97 -2.42 -0.41
CA PRO A 80 3.44 -1.15 -0.93
C PRO A 80 2.52 -0.62 -2.02
N ASP A 81 2.50 0.70 -2.22
CA ASP A 81 1.78 1.33 -3.32
C ASP A 81 2.27 0.80 -4.67
N GLY A 82 1.39 0.75 -5.66
CA GLY A 82 1.76 0.32 -7.00
C GLY A 82 0.69 -0.47 -7.75
N GLY A 83 -0.57 -0.25 -7.46
CA GLY A 83 -1.70 -0.87 -8.17
C GLY A 83 -2.13 -2.21 -7.59
N CYS A 84 -3.02 -2.89 -8.28
CA CYS A 84 -3.63 -4.13 -7.80
C CYS A 84 -2.81 -5.37 -8.11
N LEU A 85 -2.26 -5.45 -9.33
CA LEU A 85 -1.49 -6.62 -9.76
C LEU A 85 -0.04 -6.51 -9.31
N ARG A 86 0.41 -7.53 -8.58
CA ARG A 86 1.74 -7.58 -7.97
C ARG A 86 2.45 -8.86 -8.32
N ASP A 87 3.75 -8.74 -8.51
CA ASP A 87 4.63 -9.89 -8.47
C ASP A 87 5.15 -10.05 -7.03
N VAL A 88 5.06 -11.24 -6.50
CA VAL A 88 5.51 -11.54 -5.13
C VAL A 88 6.71 -12.47 -5.19
N ARG A 89 7.83 -12.01 -4.65
CA ARG A 89 9.06 -12.79 -4.55
C ARG A 89 9.27 -13.27 -3.12
N VAL A 90 9.43 -14.56 -2.96
CA VAL A 90 9.59 -15.22 -1.68
C VAL A 90 10.95 -15.89 -1.62
N THR A 91 11.73 -15.58 -0.61
CA THR A 91 13.02 -16.23 -0.36
C THR A 91 12.90 -17.11 0.89
N PHE A 92 13.30 -18.36 0.75
CA PHE A 92 13.32 -19.33 1.84
C PHE A 92 14.69 -19.43 2.48
N ARG A 93 14.73 -20.01 3.67
CA ARG A 93 15.97 -20.14 4.46
C ARG A 93 17.06 -20.93 3.75
N ASP A 94 16.71 -21.90 2.94
CA ASP A 94 17.66 -22.67 2.14
C ASP A 94 18.20 -21.93 0.91
N GLY A 95 17.78 -20.66 0.71
CA GLY A 95 18.14 -19.85 -0.43
C GLY A 95 17.23 -20.03 -1.65
N HIS A 96 16.25 -20.92 -1.59
CA HIS A 96 15.28 -21.09 -2.65
C HIS A 96 14.42 -19.83 -2.81
N VAL A 97 14.19 -19.42 -4.06
CA VAL A 97 13.39 -18.24 -4.39
C VAL A 97 12.21 -18.67 -5.25
N LEU A 98 11.01 -18.30 -4.85
CA LEU A 98 9.80 -18.48 -5.66
C LEU A 98 9.25 -17.12 -6.08
N LEU A 99 8.79 -17.04 -7.32
CA LEU A 99 8.09 -15.88 -7.84
C LEU A 99 6.63 -16.24 -8.10
N TYR A 100 5.74 -15.48 -7.51
CA TYR A 100 4.30 -15.56 -7.74
C TYR A 100 3.88 -14.36 -8.57
N PRO A 101 3.72 -14.51 -9.89
CA PRO A 101 3.41 -13.38 -10.76
C PRO A 101 1.93 -13.03 -10.71
N ARG A 102 1.64 -11.75 -10.92
CA ARG A 102 0.30 -11.22 -11.16
C ARG A 102 -0.72 -11.58 -10.07
N ILE A 103 -0.32 -11.42 -8.84
CA ILE A 103 -1.23 -11.56 -7.70
C ILE A 103 -2.07 -10.30 -7.59
N ASP A 104 -3.39 -10.45 -7.60
CA ASP A 104 -4.32 -9.34 -7.45
C ASP A 104 -4.54 -9.05 -5.96
N ALA A 105 -3.78 -8.10 -5.43
CA ALA A 105 -3.85 -7.70 -4.03
C ALA A 105 -5.11 -6.86 -3.70
N CYS A 106 -5.85 -6.42 -4.70
CA CYS A 106 -7.13 -5.74 -4.50
C CYS A 106 -8.30 -6.71 -4.35
N ARG A 107 -8.19 -7.84 -5.00
CA ARG A 107 -9.24 -8.86 -5.04
C ARG A 107 -9.06 -9.92 -3.96
N TYR A 108 -7.81 -10.30 -3.70
CA TYR A 108 -7.48 -11.34 -2.74
C TYR A 108 -6.86 -10.73 -1.49
N HIS A 109 -7.16 -11.35 -0.34
CA HIS A 109 -6.62 -10.90 0.95
C HIS A 109 -5.31 -11.52 1.31
N GLY A 110 -4.90 -12.52 0.59
CA GLY A 110 -3.72 -13.24 0.94
C GLY A 110 -3.23 -14.21 -0.11
N LEU A 111 -2.08 -14.76 0.17
CA LEU A 111 -1.38 -15.73 -0.65
C LEU A 111 -0.98 -16.90 0.21
N ARG A 112 -1.28 -18.10 -0.25
CA ARG A 112 -0.81 -19.33 0.37
C ARG A 112 0.40 -19.84 -0.39
N LEU A 113 1.52 -19.93 0.31
CA LEU A 113 2.75 -20.52 -0.23
C LEU A 113 2.66 -22.03 -0.12
N THR A 114 2.76 -22.70 -1.24
CA THR A 114 2.70 -24.16 -1.30
C THR A 114 4.02 -24.75 -1.76
N PRO A 115 4.32 -26.02 -1.42
CA PRO A 115 5.54 -26.67 -1.88
C PRO A 115 5.60 -26.91 -3.39
N ARG A 116 4.47 -26.77 -4.06
CA ARG A 116 4.35 -26.99 -5.49
C ARG A 116 4.63 -25.70 -6.23
N ASP A 117 5.60 -25.76 -7.03
CA ASP A 117 6.18 -24.72 -7.84
C ASP A 117 5.19 -23.73 -8.44
N GLY A 118 5.24 -22.52 -7.96
CA GLY A 118 4.80 -21.35 -8.71
C GLY A 118 3.33 -21.25 -9.09
N ASN A 119 2.47 -22.14 -8.63
CA ASN A 119 1.04 -21.99 -8.81
C ASN A 119 0.43 -21.44 -7.51
N PRO A 120 0.22 -20.13 -7.41
CA PRO A 120 -0.29 -19.54 -6.19
C PRO A 120 -1.72 -20.01 -5.95
N GLU A 121 -1.93 -20.79 -4.93
CA GLU A 121 -3.27 -20.95 -4.40
C GLU A 121 -3.68 -19.64 -3.76
N ARG A 122 -4.57 -18.95 -4.43
CA ARG A 122 -5.10 -17.70 -3.93
C ARG A 122 -6.04 -17.98 -2.78
N MET A 123 -5.81 -17.27 -1.71
CA MET A 123 -6.76 -17.30 -0.61
C MET A 123 -8.03 -16.57 -1.01
N THR A 124 -9.10 -16.94 -0.37
CA THR A 124 -10.47 -16.52 -0.67
C THR A 124 -10.61 -15.07 -1.07
N SER A 125 -11.29 -14.81 -2.19
CA SER A 125 -11.75 -13.48 -2.54
C SER A 125 -12.87 -13.06 -1.60
N ARG A 126 -12.91 -11.81 -1.30
CA ARG A 126 -14.06 -11.22 -0.61
C ARG A 126 -15.24 -11.05 -1.49
#